data_736f4440f7e3fe468cb1c3aed12535be
#
_entry.id   736f4440f7e3fe468cb1c3aed12535be
#
_cell.length_a   1.000
_cell.length_b   1.000
_cell.length_c   1.000
_cell.angle_alpha   90.00
_cell.angle_beta   90.00
_cell.angle_gamma   90.00
#
_symmetry.space_group_name_H-M   'P 1'
#
loop_
_entity.id
_entity.type
_entity.pdbx_description
1 polymer ?
#
loop_
_entity_poly.entity_id
_entity_poly.type
_entity_poly.pdbx_seq_one_letter_code
_entity_poly.pdbx_strand_id
1 'polypeptide(L)'
;MTIISLELTLVVISIFPILIFATRVFQKTMKVAFEKVRREVANLNSFVQERISGIKIVQIFNREKVEINNFKKINIKHRDAWLRTVWINSIFFPIAEISTSICIGLLVWYGGYNNLNGENISLGTLFLFISMSGLLFRPLRQIADRFNTLQMGMVSTERIFNILENDQQISDNGRLKDISLKGLIEFNNVNFSYLVNQQVLNNISFKINPGESFAIVGPTGSGKTTITNLITKFYEVDTGNISIDAKDLNQYTLETVRSKIGVILQDVFLFADTIFNNITLYNKDITIENVENAAKELEIHDFINSLPGGYSFNVSERGDTLSAGQKQLIAFLRVLVNNPDILILDEATSSIDSYSEELLKNATKKITKDKTSIIIAHRLSTIESADKIIYMENGKILESGNHKQLLSISNGKFKKLYEEQFVEELV
;
A
#
# COMPACT_ATOMS: atom_id res chain seq x y z
N MET A 1 52.55 16.55 17.51
CA MET A 1 53.57 15.51 17.34
C MET A 1 54.74 16.01 16.48
N THR A 2 54.57 16.37 15.23
CA THR A 2 55.65 16.77 14.29
C THR A 2 56.52 17.94 14.78
N ILE A 3 56.01 18.92 15.54
CA ILE A 3 56.72 20.04 16.09
C ILE A 3 57.65 19.65 17.25
N ILE A 4 57.35 18.56 17.96
CA ILE A 4 58.06 18.13 19.16
C ILE A 4 59.22 17.14 18.78
N SER A 5 58.91 16.11 17.97
CA SER A 5 59.86 15.17 17.43
C SER A 5 59.34 14.57 16.13
N LEU A 6 60.04 14.79 15.03
CA LEU A 6 59.71 14.22 13.73
C LEU A 6 59.87 12.70 13.73
N GLU A 7 60.94 12.21 14.37
CA GLU A 7 61.31 10.82 14.41
C GLU A 7 60.26 9.94 15.12
N LEU A 8 59.84 10.34 16.34
CA LEU A 8 58.79 9.65 17.08
C LEU A 8 57.44 9.73 16.34
N THR A 9 57.18 10.82 15.61
CA THR A 9 56.00 10.98 14.78
C THR A 9 56.01 9.97 13.62
N LEU A 10 57.14 9.76 12.96
CA LEU A 10 57.29 8.77 11.89
C LEU A 10 57.04 7.34 12.41
N VAL A 11 57.52 7.01 13.63
CA VAL A 11 57.22 5.73 14.28
C VAL A 11 55.69 5.54 14.44
N VAL A 12 54.97 6.55 14.93
CA VAL A 12 53.51 6.46 15.07
C VAL A 12 52.83 6.31 13.72
N ILE A 13 53.24 7.09 12.72
CA ILE A 13 52.63 7.07 11.37
C ILE A 13 52.88 5.74 10.66
N SER A 14 53.98 5.04 10.93
CA SER A 14 54.31 3.75 10.30
C SER A 14 53.25 2.66 10.54
N ILE A 15 52.48 2.76 11.62
CA ILE A 15 51.41 1.82 11.96
C ILE A 15 50.08 2.15 11.25
N PHE A 16 49.88 3.41 10.78
CA PHE A 16 48.65 3.82 10.12
C PHE A 16 48.29 3.00 8.87
N PRO A 17 49.20 2.69 7.95
CA PRO A 17 48.84 1.89 6.78
C PRO A 17 48.26 0.52 7.15
N ILE A 18 48.77 -0.12 8.21
CA ILE A 18 48.27 -1.42 8.69
C ILE A 18 46.85 -1.27 9.22
N LEU A 19 46.59 -0.25 10.06
CA LEU A 19 45.25 0.02 10.59
C LEU A 19 44.24 0.40 9.51
N ILE A 20 44.63 1.24 8.55
CA ILE A 20 43.75 1.65 7.44
C ILE A 20 43.38 0.44 6.59
N PHE A 21 44.38 -0.43 6.29
CA PHE A 21 44.12 -1.66 5.54
C PHE A 21 43.15 -2.59 6.30
N ALA A 22 43.45 -2.86 7.57
CA ALA A 22 42.57 -3.69 8.43
C ALA A 22 41.14 -3.14 8.52
N THR A 23 41.01 -1.81 8.68
CA THR A 23 39.71 -1.15 8.73
C THR A 23 38.94 -1.29 7.41
N ARG A 24 39.60 -1.12 6.25
CA ARG A 24 38.96 -1.31 4.94
C ARG A 24 38.49 -2.75 4.70
N VAL A 25 39.34 -3.73 5.06
CA VAL A 25 38.94 -5.14 4.97
C VAL A 25 37.75 -5.44 5.87
N PHE A 26 37.79 -4.97 7.12
CA PHE A 26 36.70 -5.09 8.07
C PHE A 26 35.39 -4.50 7.53
N GLN A 27 35.42 -3.24 7.08
CA GLN A 27 34.24 -2.56 6.54
C GLN A 27 33.61 -3.33 5.37
N LYS A 28 34.44 -3.76 4.40
CA LYS A 28 33.97 -4.52 3.24
C LYS A 28 33.33 -5.86 3.65
N THR A 29 33.97 -6.59 4.54
CA THR A 29 33.50 -7.91 4.98
C THR A 29 32.26 -7.80 5.86
N MET A 30 32.22 -6.79 6.74
CA MET A 30 31.11 -6.52 7.62
C MET A 30 29.85 -6.09 6.85
N LYS A 31 29.99 -5.24 5.80
CA LYS A 31 28.89 -4.86 4.93
C LYS A 31 28.20 -6.09 4.34
N VAL A 32 28.95 -7.01 3.75
CA VAL A 32 28.39 -8.25 3.16
C VAL A 32 27.73 -9.13 4.23
N ALA A 33 28.31 -9.22 5.43
CA ALA A 33 27.73 -9.99 6.52
C ALA A 33 26.39 -9.38 7.00
N PHE A 34 26.31 -8.07 7.17
CA PHE A 34 25.07 -7.40 7.56
C PHE A 34 23.98 -7.47 6.48
N GLU A 35 24.34 -7.38 5.20
CA GLU A 35 23.38 -7.58 4.10
C GLU A 35 22.77 -8.99 4.15
N LYS A 36 23.58 -10.00 4.46
CA LYS A 36 23.09 -11.37 4.66
C LYS A 36 22.16 -11.47 5.87
N VAL A 37 22.52 -10.88 7.01
CA VAL A 37 21.66 -10.85 8.21
C VAL A 37 20.30 -10.21 7.88
N ARG A 38 20.28 -9.04 7.23
CA ARG A 38 19.04 -8.35 6.85
C ARG A 38 18.14 -9.22 5.96
N ARG A 39 18.75 -9.93 5.00
CA ARG A 39 18.02 -10.86 4.12
C ARG A 39 17.38 -11.99 4.90
N GLU A 40 18.12 -12.62 5.81
CA GLU A 40 17.59 -13.73 6.60
C GLU A 40 16.53 -13.27 7.63
N VAL A 41 16.67 -12.05 8.19
CA VAL A 41 15.60 -11.43 9.02
C VAL A 41 14.34 -11.17 8.20
N ALA A 42 14.47 -10.64 6.98
CA ALA A 42 13.31 -10.43 6.09
C ALA A 42 12.61 -11.75 5.74
N ASN A 43 13.37 -12.81 5.42
CA ASN A 43 12.85 -14.14 5.14
C ASN A 43 12.11 -14.73 6.36
N LEU A 44 12.67 -14.54 7.56
CA LEU A 44 12.05 -15.01 8.81
C LEU A 44 10.73 -14.28 9.10
N ASN A 45 10.72 -12.96 8.99
CA ASN A 45 9.52 -12.15 9.22
C ASN A 45 8.42 -12.47 8.20
N SER A 46 8.76 -12.59 6.90
CA SER A 46 7.82 -12.97 5.85
C SER A 46 7.22 -14.35 6.12
N PHE A 47 8.05 -15.33 6.47
CA PHE A 47 7.57 -16.67 6.81
C PHE A 47 6.60 -16.66 8.01
N VAL A 48 6.95 -15.96 9.09
CA VAL A 48 6.11 -15.87 10.30
C VAL A 48 4.78 -15.19 9.97
N GLN A 49 4.80 -14.06 9.29
CA GLN A 49 3.60 -13.33 8.92
C GLN A 49 2.68 -14.18 8.05
N GLU A 50 3.22 -14.86 7.02
CA GLU A 50 2.44 -15.71 6.13
C GLU A 50 1.80 -16.89 6.88
N ARG A 51 2.54 -17.55 7.79
CA ARG A 51 2.04 -18.70 8.53
C ARG A 51 1.06 -18.32 9.64
N ILE A 52 1.22 -17.15 10.27
CA ILE A 52 0.24 -16.64 11.24
C ILE A 52 -1.05 -16.24 10.52
N SER A 53 -0.95 -15.51 9.41
CA SER A 53 -2.13 -15.14 8.60
C SER A 53 -2.86 -16.37 8.06
N GLY A 54 -2.11 -17.40 7.66
CA GLY A 54 -2.65 -18.66 7.15
C GLY A 54 -2.80 -19.77 8.19
N ILE A 55 -2.85 -19.46 9.50
CA ILE A 55 -2.81 -20.48 10.56
C ILE A 55 -3.95 -21.51 10.46
N LYS A 56 -5.14 -21.06 10.06
CA LYS A 56 -6.29 -21.96 9.84
C LYS A 56 -5.97 -23.05 8.81
N ILE A 57 -5.31 -22.69 7.71
CA ILE A 57 -4.91 -23.63 6.66
C ILE A 57 -3.89 -24.62 7.19
N VAL A 58 -2.88 -24.13 7.94
CA VAL A 58 -1.86 -24.98 8.55
C VAL A 58 -2.50 -26.03 9.47
N GLN A 59 -3.47 -25.63 10.28
CA GLN A 59 -4.19 -26.51 11.23
C GLN A 59 -5.14 -27.47 10.54
N ILE A 60 -5.97 -27.00 9.60
CA ILE A 60 -6.92 -27.86 8.86
C ILE A 60 -6.20 -28.99 8.12
N PHE A 61 -5.01 -28.69 7.55
CA PHE A 61 -4.22 -29.70 6.84
C PHE A 61 -3.17 -30.41 7.72
N ASN A 62 -3.20 -30.22 9.05
CA ASN A 62 -2.31 -30.85 10.04
C ASN A 62 -0.82 -30.72 9.66
N ARG A 63 -0.41 -29.50 9.25
CA ARG A 63 0.94 -29.19 8.73
C ARG A 63 1.87 -28.59 9.76
N GLU A 64 1.50 -28.45 11.03
CA GLU A 64 2.26 -27.74 12.07
C GLU A 64 3.69 -28.27 12.19
N LYS A 65 3.86 -29.59 12.22
CA LYS A 65 5.20 -30.21 12.34
C LYS A 65 6.12 -29.85 11.15
N VAL A 66 5.54 -29.78 9.95
CA VAL A 66 6.29 -29.44 8.73
C VAL A 66 6.70 -27.97 8.77
N GLU A 67 5.77 -27.08 9.15
CA GLU A 67 6.03 -25.65 9.22
C GLU A 67 7.03 -25.31 10.34
N ILE A 68 6.99 -25.99 11.49
CA ILE A 68 8.00 -25.86 12.54
C ILE A 68 9.39 -26.28 12.02
N ASN A 69 9.49 -27.34 11.24
CA ASN A 69 10.75 -27.78 10.66
C ASN A 69 11.29 -26.76 9.61
N ASN A 70 10.41 -26.17 8.81
CA ASN A 70 10.77 -25.13 7.85
C ASN A 70 11.25 -23.88 8.60
N PHE A 71 10.55 -23.44 9.64
CA PHE A 71 10.97 -22.35 10.52
C PHE A 71 12.37 -22.58 11.11
N LYS A 72 12.62 -23.79 11.65
CA LYS A 72 13.94 -24.15 12.17
C LYS A 72 15.06 -23.99 11.15
N LYS A 73 14.81 -24.38 9.88
CA LYS A 73 15.81 -24.23 8.81
C LYS A 73 16.10 -22.74 8.52
N ILE A 74 15.08 -21.89 8.50
CA ILE A 74 15.24 -20.45 8.31
C ILE A 74 15.97 -19.83 9.49
N ASN A 75 15.60 -20.19 10.72
CA ASN A 75 16.23 -19.69 11.95
C ASN A 75 17.72 -20.09 12.05
N ILE A 76 18.08 -21.30 11.59
CA ILE A 76 19.48 -21.71 11.49
C ILE A 76 20.28 -20.80 10.54
N LYS A 77 19.72 -20.49 9.35
CA LYS A 77 20.39 -19.57 8.41
C LYS A 77 20.56 -18.17 9.00
N HIS A 78 19.55 -17.66 9.70
CA HIS A 78 19.60 -16.39 10.42
C HIS A 78 20.68 -16.41 11.52
N ARG A 79 20.71 -17.45 12.36
CA ARG A 79 21.75 -17.66 13.38
C ARG A 79 23.16 -17.66 12.78
N ASP A 80 23.36 -18.42 11.71
CA ASP A 80 24.68 -18.57 11.08
C ASP A 80 25.15 -17.25 10.43
N ALA A 81 24.24 -16.45 9.90
CA ALA A 81 24.52 -15.11 9.42
C ALA A 81 24.98 -14.18 10.57
N TRP A 82 24.30 -14.22 11.72
CA TRP A 82 24.69 -13.46 12.91
C TRP A 82 26.02 -13.91 13.48
N LEU A 83 26.26 -15.22 13.62
CA LEU A 83 27.53 -15.76 14.09
C LEU A 83 28.69 -15.27 13.23
N ARG A 84 28.51 -15.21 11.91
CA ARG A 84 29.55 -14.67 11.01
C ARG A 84 29.86 -13.20 11.31
N THR A 85 28.84 -12.39 11.60
CA THR A 85 29.03 -10.98 11.99
C THR A 85 29.80 -10.86 13.30
N VAL A 86 29.45 -11.69 14.30
CA VAL A 86 30.16 -11.74 15.58
C VAL A 86 31.65 -12.14 15.39
N TRP A 87 31.93 -13.17 14.56
CA TRP A 87 33.32 -13.59 14.26
C TRP A 87 34.14 -12.46 13.63
N ILE A 88 33.56 -11.71 12.66
CA ILE A 88 34.26 -10.59 12.01
C ILE A 88 34.58 -9.50 13.04
N ASN A 89 33.65 -9.16 13.92
CA ASN A 89 33.89 -8.22 15.02
C ASN A 89 34.98 -8.71 15.98
N SER A 90 34.93 -9.99 16.38
CA SER A 90 35.85 -10.59 17.33
C SER A 90 37.29 -10.66 16.83
N ILE A 91 37.50 -10.64 15.50
CA ILE A 91 38.82 -10.60 14.90
C ILE A 91 39.36 -9.18 14.76
N PHE A 92 38.51 -8.23 14.39
CA PHE A 92 38.93 -6.86 14.11
C PHE A 92 39.42 -6.11 15.36
N PHE A 93 38.70 -6.20 16.48
CA PHE A 93 39.09 -5.47 17.68
C PHE A 93 40.46 -5.86 18.24
N PRO A 94 40.80 -7.15 18.36
CA PRO A 94 42.18 -7.54 18.73
C PRO A 94 43.27 -7.04 17.76
N ILE A 95 43.01 -7.04 16.47
CA ILE A 95 43.98 -6.52 15.47
C ILE A 95 44.26 -5.03 15.72
N ALA A 96 43.21 -4.24 15.97
CA ALA A 96 43.37 -2.83 16.28
C ALA A 96 44.12 -2.59 17.61
N GLU A 97 43.86 -3.41 18.64
CA GLU A 97 44.51 -3.35 19.94
C GLU A 97 46.00 -3.74 19.85
N ILE A 98 46.32 -4.86 19.16
CA ILE A 98 47.69 -5.32 18.92
C ILE A 98 48.48 -4.25 18.14
N SER A 99 47.87 -3.63 17.12
CA SER A 99 48.53 -2.56 16.36
C SER A 99 48.86 -1.35 17.24
N THR A 100 47.97 -0.98 18.17
CA THR A 100 48.22 0.08 19.14
C THR A 100 49.35 -0.31 20.11
N SER A 101 49.36 -1.55 20.60
CA SER A 101 50.39 -2.07 21.52
C SER A 101 51.77 -2.14 20.84
N ILE A 102 51.83 -2.55 19.57
CA ILE A 102 53.05 -2.50 18.77
C ILE A 102 53.60 -1.08 18.63
N CYS A 103 52.68 -0.11 18.37
CA CYS A 103 53.04 1.31 18.30
C CYS A 103 53.71 1.79 19.60
N ILE A 104 53.10 1.48 20.75
CA ILE A 104 53.63 1.84 22.06
C ILE A 104 55.00 1.15 22.30
N GLY A 105 55.12 -0.14 21.98
CA GLY A 105 56.35 -0.89 22.07
C GLY A 105 57.48 -0.26 21.24
N LEU A 106 57.22 0.11 20.01
CA LEU A 106 58.18 0.80 19.14
C LEU A 106 58.55 2.19 19.66
N LEU A 107 57.62 2.96 20.21
CA LEU A 107 57.89 4.25 20.84
C LEU A 107 58.80 4.10 22.06
N VAL A 108 58.53 3.12 22.93
CA VAL A 108 59.37 2.86 24.12
C VAL A 108 60.75 2.36 23.70
N TRP A 109 60.83 1.45 22.74
CA TRP A 109 62.11 0.92 22.25
C TRP A 109 62.95 2.02 21.60
N TYR A 110 62.43 2.73 20.62
CA TYR A 110 63.17 3.76 19.87
C TYR A 110 63.48 4.97 20.73
N GLY A 111 62.48 5.49 21.45
CA GLY A 111 62.67 6.67 22.30
C GLY A 111 63.54 6.38 23.55
N GLY A 112 63.42 5.17 24.12
CA GLY A 112 64.27 4.75 25.23
C GLY A 112 65.74 4.56 24.79
N TYR A 113 65.99 3.95 23.61
CA TYR A 113 67.30 3.79 23.04
C TYR A 113 67.98 5.13 22.81
N ASN A 114 67.31 6.10 22.21
CA ASN A 114 67.85 7.45 21.93
C ASN A 114 68.07 8.27 23.21
N ASN A 115 67.23 8.12 24.24
CA ASN A 115 67.42 8.75 25.52
C ASN A 115 68.68 8.23 26.23
N LEU A 116 68.96 6.93 26.19
CA LEU A 116 70.16 6.35 26.77
C LEU A 116 71.45 6.76 26.05
N ASN A 117 71.38 7.05 24.75
CA ASN A 117 72.55 7.49 23.95
C ASN A 117 72.76 9.04 24.03
N GLY A 118 72.00 9.76 24.86
CA GLY A 118 72.17 11.20 25.06
C GLY A 118 71.58 12.10 23.98
N GLU A 119 70.75 11.54 23.14
CA GLU A 119 69.96 12.33 22.18
C GLU A 119 68.83 13.12 22.88
N ASN A 120 68.35 14.20 22.26
CA ASN A 120 67.44 15.21 22.87
C ASN A 120 66.00 14.70 23.10
N ILE A 121 65.76 13.39 23.32
CA ILE A 121 64.43 12.85 23.62
C ILE A 121 64.30 12.67 25.13
N SER A 122 63.51 13.59 25.77
CA SER A 122 63.27 13.47 27.20
C SER A 122 62.22 12.38 27.52
N LEU A 123 62.26 11.85 28.75
CA LEU A 123 61.26 10.90 29.25
C LEU A 123 59.85 11.50 29.20
N GLY A 124 59.73 12.82 29.43
CA GLY A 124 58.47 13.54 29.31
C GLY A 124 57.91 13.55 27.87
N THR A 125 58.83 13.73 26.88
CA THR A 125 58.44 13.64 25.45
C THR A 125 57.96 12.23 25.08
N LEU A 126 58.61 11.21 25.57
CA LEU A 126 58.20 9.82 25.35
C LEU A 126 56.79 9.54 25.93
N PHE A 127 56.59 9.92 27.19
CA PHE A 127 55.27 9.79 27.85
C PHE A 127 54.17 10.56 27.12
N LEU A 128 54.48 11.77 26.64
CA LEU A 128 53.55 12.56 25.83
C LEU A 128 53.15 11.83 24.55
N PHE A 129 54.13 11.24 23.82
CA PHE A 129 53.88 10.51 22.59
C PHE A 129 53.03 9.26 22.83
N ILE A 130 53.27 8.51 23.90
CA ILE A 130 52.46 7.35 24.30
C ILE A 130 51.01 7.77 24.55
N SER A 131 50.80 8.86 25.30
CA SER A 131 49.46 9.39 25.60
C SER A 131 48.74 9.91 24.34
N MET A 132 49.46 10.65 23.49
CA MET A 132 48.92 11.18 22.24
C MET A 132 48.62 10.08 21.21
N SER A 133 49.36 8.97 21.19
CA SER A 133 49.09 7.83 20.30
C SER A 133 47.69 7.21 20.60
N GLY A 134 47.35 7.04 21.89
CA GLY A 134 46.04 6.59 22.32
C GLY A 134 44.92 7.49 21.85
N LEU A 135 45.12 8.81 21.95
CA LEU A 135 44.12 9.80 21.45
C LEU A 135 43.99 9.79 19.93
N LEU A 136 45.06 9.50 19.20
CA LEU A 136 45.08 9.45 17.74
C LEU A 136 44.39 8.20 17.17
N PHE A 137 44.57 7.04 17.79
CA PHE A 137 43.97 5.79 17.35
C PHE A 137 42.49 5.63 17.73
N ARG A 138 42.03 6.29 18.79
CA ARG A 138 40.64 6.24 19.25
C ARG A 138 39.59 6.67 18.20
N PRO A 139 39.74 7.81 17.49
CA PRO A 139 38.82 8.21 16.41
C PRO A 139 38.79 7.20 15.26
N LEU A 140 39.91 6.58 14.90
CA LEU A 140 39.99 5.58 13.83
C LEU A 140 39.12 4.36 14.13
N ARG A 141 39.09 3.88 15.39
CA ARG A 141 38.20 2.82 15.84
C ARG A 141 36.74 3.27 15.78
N GLN A 142 36.43 4.49 16.22
CA GLN A 142 35.06 5.03 16.22
C GLN A 142 34.51 5.23 14.80
N ILE A 143 35.32 5.61 13.82
CA ILE A 143 34.90 5.73 12.42
C ILE A 143 34.42 4.38 11.88
N ALA A 144 35.08 3.29 12.21
CA ALA A 144 34.66 1.95 11.78
C ALA A 144 33.27 1.59 12.32
N ASP A 145 32.99 1.89 13.58
CA ASP A 145 31.70 1.63 14.22
C ASP A 145 30.58 2.55 13.69
N ARG A 146 30.90 3.81 13.39
CA ARG A 146 29.92 4.82 12.94
C ARG A 146 29.57 4.71 11.45
N PHE A 147 30.39 4.01 10.66
CA PHE A 147 30.17 3.87 9.23
C PHE A 147 28.79 3.24 8.91
N ASN A 148 28.41 2.20 9.64
CA ASN A 148 27.10 1.56 9.47
C ASN A 148 25.94 2.52 9.78
N THR A 149 26.06 3.34 10.82
CA THR A 149 25.05 4.33 11.19
C THR A 149 24.88 5.39 10.09
N LEU A 150 26.01 5.87 9.52
CA LEU A 150 25.96 6.79 8.39
C LEU A 150 25.32 6.17 7.16
N GLN A 151 25.65 4.94 6.82
CA GLN A 151 25.06 4.24 5.68
C GLN A 151 23.54 4.03 5.87
N MET A 152 23.11 3.65 7.07
CA MET A 152 21.67 3.55 7.39
C MET A 152 20.96 4.92 7.27
N GLY A 153 21.59 5.98 7.74
CA GLY A 153 21.10 7.34 7.59
C GLY A 153 20.90 7.73 6.12
N MET A 154 21.90 7.49 5.28
CA MET A 154 21.82 7.77 3.84
C MET A 154 20.69 7.00 3.15
N VAL A 155 20.55 5.69 3.40
CA VAL A 155 19.48 4.87 2.81
C VAL A 155 18.09 5.33 3.29
N SER A 156 17.96 5.70 4.57
CA SER A 156 16.71 6.23 5.11
C SER A 156 16.35 7.58 4.50
N THR A 157 17.34 8.44 4.32
CA THR A 157 17.18 9.75 3.65
C THR A 157 16.74 9.57 2.19
N GLU A 158 17.39 8.69 1.43
CA GLU A 158 17.03 8.36 0.06
C GLU A 158 15.58 7.87 -0.04
N ARG A 159 15.14 7.01 0.88
CA ARG A 159 13.74 6.54 0.91
C ARG A 159 12.76 7.69 1.17
N ILE A 160 13.08 8.61 2.07
CA ILE A 160 12.24 9.78 2.34
C ILE A 160 12.15 10.67 1.10
N PHE A 161 13.28 10.97 0.46
CA PHE A 161 13.27 11.77 -0.77
C PHE A 161 12.53 11.09 -1.91
N ASN A 162 12.69 9.78 -2.11
CA ASN A 162 11.94 9.02 -3.10
C ASN A 162 10.40 9.10 -2.89
N ILE A 163 9.96 9.22 -1.63
CA ILE A 163 8.53 9.43 -1.34
C ILE A 163 8.12 10.88 -1.61
N LEU A 164 8.94 11.86 -1.22
CA LEU A 164 8.66 13.28 -1.40
C LEU A 164 8.71 13.71 -2.88
N GLU A 165 9.59 13.10 -3.66
CA GLU A 165 9.79 13.38 -5.08
C GLU A 165 8.87 12.54 -5.99
N ASN A 166 8.01 11.71 -5.39
CA ASN A 166 7.08 10.90 -6.16
C ASN A 166 5.90 11.75 -6.63
N ASP A 167 5.97 12.22 -7.86
CA ASP A 167 4.94 13.03 -8.54
C ASP A 167 3.76 12.21 -9.09
N GLN A 168 3.55 10.98 -8.64
CA GLN A 168 2.39 10.16 -9.05
C GLN A 168 1.07 10.69 -8.47
N GLN A 169 0.90 11.99 -8.39
CA GLN A 169 -0.36 12.61 -8.04
C GLN A 169 -1.19 12.80 -9.29
N ILE A 170 -2.48 12.48 -9.18
CA ILE A 170 -3.44 12.81 -10.23
C ILE A 170 -3.49 14.34 -10.34
N SER A 171 -3.22 14.86 -11.55
CA SER A 171 -3.22 16.30 -11.75
C SER A 171 -4.62 16.87 -11.57
N ASP A 172 -4.79 17.82 -10.63
CA ASP A 172 -6.06 18.53 -10.42
C ASP A 172 -6.01 19.90 -11.09
N ASN A 173 -5.99 19.90 -12.43
CA ASN A 173 -5.98 21.10 -13.25
C ASN A 173 -7.39 21.61 -13.58
N GLY A 174 -8.43 21.00 -13.00
CA GLY A 174 -9.83 21.38 -13.21
C GLY A 174 -10.14 22.78 -12.71
N ARG A 175 -11.05 23.48 -13.41
CA ARG A 175 -11.51 24.82 -13.04
C ARG A 175 -12.97 24.85 -12.60
N LEU A 176 -13.72 23.80 -12.91
CA LEU A 176 -15.15 23.71 -12.60
C LEU A 176 -15.29 23.16 -11.17
N LYS A 177 -15.74 24.03 -10.25
CA LYS A 177 -15.93 23.72 -8.83
C LYS A 177 -17.40 23.79 -8.47
N ASP A 178 -17.83 22.93 -7.55
CA ASP A 178 -19.13 22.91 -6.88
C ASP A 178 -20.34 23.08 -7.81
N ILE A 179 -20.30 22.36 -8.94
CA ILE A 179 -21.36 22.37 -9.95
C ILE A 179 -22.22 21.12 -9.77
N SER A 180 -23.53 21.28 -9.71
CA SER A 180 -24.49 20.16 -9.80
C SER A 180 -24.42 19.52 -11.18
N LEU A 181 -24.37 18.18 -11.20
CA LEU A 181 -24.30 17.39 -12.42
C LEU A 181 -25.69 16.88 -12.80
N LYS A 182 -26.04 17.05 -14.08
CA LYS A 182 -27.28 16.48 -14.63
C LYS A 182 -27.16 14.97 -14.86
N GLY A 183 -25.91 14.48 -15.04
CA GLY A 183 -25.61 13.06 -15.16
C GLY A 183 -25.56 12.53 -16.57
N LEU A 184 -25.38 13.37 -17.58
CA LEU A 184 -25.05 12.92 -18.94
C LEU A 184 -23.58 12.47 -18.96
N ILE A 185 -23.30 11.18 -19.19
CA ILE A 185 -21.95 10.63 -19.24
C ILE A 185 -21.67 10.10 -20.65
N GLU A 186 -20.55 10.49 -21.25
CA GLU A 186 -20.15 10.02 -22.56
C GLU A 186 -18.67 9.57 -22.58
N PHE A 187 -18.44 8.35 -23.05
CA PHE A 187 -17.14 7.81 -23.37
C PHE A 187 -16.93 7.86 -24.88
N ASN A 188 -15.85 8.46 -25.34
CA ASN A 188 -15.54 8.61 -26.75
C ASN A 188 -14.17 8.01 -27.09
N ASN A 189 -14.15 6.84 -27.72
CA ASN A 189 -12.97 6.10 -28.17
C ASN A 189 -11.89 5.95 -27.09
N VAL A 190 -12.31 5.63 -25.84
CA VAL A 190 -11.43 5.55 -24.68
C VAL A 190 -10.58 4.31 -24.75
N ASN A 191 -9.25 4.51 -24.64
CA ASN A 191 -8.27 3.45 -24.44
C ASN A 191 -7.55 3.67 -23.10
N PHE A 192 -7.24 2.58 -22.40
CA PHE A 192 -6.58 2.67 -21.10
C PHE A 192 -5.77 1.41 -20.76
N SER A 193 -4.61 1.63 -20.11
CA SER A 193 -3.67 0.62 -19.64
C SER A 193 -3.18 0.97 -18.24
N TYR A 194 -3.19 0.03 -17.28
CA TYR A 194 -2.54 0.24 -15.97
C TYR A 194 -1.01 0.18 -16.05
N LEU A 195 -0.49 -0.63 -16.97
CA LEU A 195 0.94 -0.79 -17.23
C LEU A 195 1.20 -0.64 -18.74
N VAL A 196 2.35 -0.12 -19.08
CA VAL A 196 2.80 -0.03 -20.47
C VAL A 196 2.69 -1.41 -21.14
N ASN A 197 2.02 -1.50 -22.30
CA ASN A 197 1.76 -2.72 -23.06
C ASN A 197 0.73 -3.71 -22.47
N GLN A 198 -0.05 -3.32 -21.45
CA GLN A 198 -1.16 -4.13 -20.94
C GLN A 198 -2.48 -3.38 -21.09
N GLN A 199 -2.99 -3.31 -22.31
CA GLN A 199 -4.24 -2.61 -22.61
C GLN A 199 -5.43 -3.31 -21.93
N VAL A 200 -6.19 -2.55 -21.12
CA VAL A 200 -7.36 -3.03 -20.37
C VAL A 200 -8.65 -2.59 -21.03
N LEU A 201 -8.71 -1.35 -21.55
CA LEU A 201 -9.85 -0.86 -22.31
C LEU A 201 -9.41 -0.52 -23.72
N ASN A 202 -10.18 -0.95 -24.72
CA ASN A 202 -9.86 -0.80 -26.12
C ASN A 202 -11.05 -0.21 -26.89
N ASN A 203 -10.92 1.06 -27.27
CA ASN A 203 -11.89 1.81 -28.05
C ASN A 203 -13.31 1.78 -27.46
N ILE A 204 -13.42 2.07 -26.16
CA ILE A 204 -14.70 2.10 -25.46
C ILE A 204 -15.45 3.38 -25.81
N SER A 205 -16.68 3.21 -26.32
CA SER A 205 -17.60 4.32 -26.63
C SER A 205 -19.03 3.95 -26.21
N PHE A 206 -19.60 4.76 -25.34
CA PHE A 206 -21.01 4.65 -24.94
C PHE A 206 -21.52 5.98 -24.36
N LYS A 207 -22.84 6.06 -24.24
CA LYS A 207 -23.54 7.24 -23.69
C LYS A 207 -24.60 6.80 -22.70
N ILE A 208 -24.65 7.52 -21.57
CA ILE A 208 -25.67 7.37 -20.50
C ILE A 208 -26.41 8.69 -20.40
N ASN A 209 -27.73 8.66 -20.49
CA ASN A 209 -28.55 9.86 -20.35
C ASN A 209 -28.83 10.21 -18.88
N PRO A 210 -29.16 11.47 -18.58
CA PRO A 210 -29.55 11.86 -17.22
C PRO A 210 -30.71 11.01 -16.69
N GLY A 211 -30.56 10.50 -15.46
CA GLY A 211 -31.56 9.65 -14.81
C GLY A 211 -31.63 8.21 -15.34
N GLU A 212 -30.78 7.81 -16.30
CA GLU A 212 -30.76 6.47 -16.86
C GLU A 212 -30.04 5.49 -15.92
N SER A 213 -30.61 4.30 -15.75
CA SER A 213 -29.97 3.16 -15.09
C SER A 213 -29.20 2.33 -16.11
N PHE A 214 -27.87 2.30 -15.98
CA PHE A 214 -26.96 1.70 -16.94
C PHE A 214 -26.20 0.53 -16.33
N ALA A 215 -26.41 -0.68 -16.83
CA ALA A 215 -25.73 -1.87 -16.35
C ALA A 215 -24.51 -2.24 -17.21
N ILE A 216 -23.41 -2.60 -16.55
CA ILE A 216 -22.20 -3.13 -17.17
C ILE A 216 -22.05 -4.59 -16.75
N VAL A 217 -22.10 -5.51 -17.70
CA VAL A 217 -21.99 -6.96 -17.48
C VAL A 217 -20.85 -7.57 -18.27
N GLY A 218 -20.34 -8.72 -17.84
CA GLY A 218 -19.27 -9.44 -18.51
C GLY A 218 -18.40 -10.24 -17.54
N PRO A 219 -17.51 -11.10 -18.05
CA PRO A 219 -16.63 -11.92 -17.21
C PRO A 219 -15.67 -11.09 -16.36
N THR A 220 -15.11 -11.70 -15.31
CA THR A 220 -14.06 -11.09 -14.49
C THR A 220 -12.87 -10.71 -15.37
N GLY A 221 -12.30 -9.54 -15.15
CA GLY A 221 -11.17 -9.01 -15.93
C GLY A 221 -11.58 -8.35 -17.27
N SER A 222 -12.87 -8.20 -17.59
CA SER A 222 -13.33 -7.53 -18.82
C SER A 222 -13.15 -6.00 -18.82
N GLY A 223 -12.75 -5.36 -17.71
CA GLY A 223 -12.53 -3.92 -17.58
C GLY A 223 -13.65 -3.12 -16.94
N LYS A 224 -14.67 -3.77 -16.34
CA LYS A 224 -15.83 -3.11 -15.70
C LYS A 224 -15.41 -2.14 -14.60
N THR A 225 -14.65 -2.58 -13.63
CA THR A 225 -14.14 -1.73 -12.51
C THR A 225 -13.18 -0.64 -13.02
N THR A 226 -12.53 -0.85 -14.16
CA THR A 226 -11.69 0.17 -14.78
C THR A 226 -12.50 1.36 -15.27
N ILE A 227 -13.70 1.14 -15.81
CA ILE A 227 -14.63 2.23 -16.20
C ILE A 227 -14.97 3.10 -14.99
N THR A 228 -15.28 2.50 -13.84
CA THR A 228 -15.60 3.25 -12.62
C THR A 228 -14.41 4.04 -12.10
N ASN A 229 -13.21 3.46 -12.15
CA ASN A 229 -11.97 4.14 -11.76
C ASN A 229 -11.66 5.36 -12.65
N LEU A 230 -11.97 5.30 -13.93
CA LEU A 230 -11.77 6.42 -14.86
C LEU A 230 -12.81 7.54 -14.64
N ILE A 231 -14.07 7.21 -14.42
CA ILE A 231 -15.13 8.19 -14.13
C ILE A 231 -14.84 8.96 -12.84
N THR A 232 -14.31 8.27 -11.82
CA THR A 232 -13.97 8.86 -10.52
C THR A 232 -12.59 9.54 -10.49
N LYS A 233 -11.93 9.64 -11.66
CA LYS A 233 -10.58 10.22 -11.80
C LYS A 233 -9.55 9.61 -10.85
N PHE A 234 -9.55 8.28 -10.70
CA PHE A 234 -8.41 7.58 -10.07
C PHE A 234 -7.25 7.36 -11.06
N TYR A 235 -7.56 7.42 -12.36
CA TYR A 235 -6.59 7.33 -13.48
C TYR A 235 -7.02 8.26 -14.60
N GLU A 236 -6.07 8.67 -15.40
CA GLU A 236 -6.31 9.41 -16.66
C GLU A 236 -6.37 8.43 -17.83
N VAL A 237 -7.10 8.77 -18.88
CA VAL A 237 -7.19 7.94 -20.10
C VAL A 237 -5.92 8.06 -20.94
N ASP A 238 -5.49 6.97 -21.59
CA ASP A 238 -4.35 7.01 -22.51
C ASP A 238 -4.70 7.77 -23.79
N THR A 239 -5.88 7.49 -24.37
CA THR A 239 -6.44 8.18 -25.53
C THR A 239 -7.96 8.18 -25.47
N GLY A 240 -8.58 9.07 -26.26
CA GLY A 240 -10.03 9.33 -26.19
C GLY A 240 -10.36 10.37 -25.11
N ASN A 241 -11.64 10.52 -24.79
CA ASN A 241 -12.06 11.41 -23.72
C ASN A 241 -13.33 10.90 -23.01
N ILE A 242 -13.48 11.32 -21.76
CA ILE A 242 -14.68 11.11 -20.95
C ILE A 242 -15.28 12.50 -20.70
N SER A 243 -16.57 12.66 -20.95
CA SER A 243 -17.27 13.91 -20.64
C SER A 243 -18.47 13.67 -19.72
N ILE A 244 -18.72 14.65 -18.85
CA ILE A 244 -19.91 14.74 -18.03
C ILE A 244 -20.62 16.05 -18.38
N ASP A 245 -21.93 16.00 -18.69
CA ASP A 245 -22.73 17.14 -19.10
C ASP A 245 -22.10 17.93 -20.25
N ALA A 246 -21.59 17.21 -21.27
CA ALA A 246 -20.92 17.74 -22.47
C ALA A 246 -19.62 18.52 -22.17
N LYS A 247 -19.06 18.41 -20.98
CA LYS A 247 -17.77 18.98 -20.60
C LYS A 247 -16.77 17.86 -20.32
N ASP A 248 -15.52 18.03 -20.77
CA ASP A 248 -14.46 17.07 -20.51
C ASP A 248 -14.28 16.86 -18.97
N LEU A 249 -14.14 15.62 -18.55
CA LEU A 249 -13.96 15.25 -17.17
C LEU A 249 -12.76 15.95 -16.52
N ASN A 250 -11.72 16.24 -17.29
CA ASN A 250 -10.52 16.95 -16.81
C ASN A 250 -10.76 18.44 -16.52
N GLN A 251 -11.87 19.02 -16.97
CA GLN A 251 -12.24 20.39 -16.62
C GLN A 251 -12.83 20.52 -15.22
N TYR A 252 -13.34 19.44 -14.64
CA TYR A 252 -13.81 19.41 -13.26
C TYR A 252 -12.68 19.18 -12.27
N THR A 253 -12.77 19.84 -11.11
CA THR A 253 -11.84 19.54 -9.99
C THR A 253 -12.07 18.13 -9.44
N LEU A 254 -11.04 17.51 -8.88
CA LEU A 254 -11.19 16.21 -8.21
C LEU A 254 -12.23 16.24 -7.10
N GLU A 255 -12.27 17.34 -6.35
CA GLU A 255 -13.25 17.57 -5.28
C GLU A 255 -14.68 17.54 -5.82
N THR A 256 -14.97 18.24 -6.93
CA THR A 256 -16.29 18.24 -7.56
C THR A 256 -16.69 16.85 -8.05
N VAL A 257 -15.81 16.17 -8.77
CA VAL A 257 -16.09 14.82 -9.27
C VAL A 257 -16.41 13.87 -8.12
N ARG A 258 -15.58 13.84 -7.08
CA ARG A 258 -15.70 12.90 -5.96
C ARG A 258 -16.80 13.25 -4.97
N SER A 259 -17.24 14.51 -4.90
CA SER A 259 -18.40 14.90 -4.08
C SER A 259 -19.73 14.65 -4.78
N LYS A 260 -19.76 14.74 -6.12
CA LYS A 260 -20.99 14.58 -6.93
C LYS A 260 -21.21 13.16 -7.47
N ILE A 261 -20.20 12.29 -7.38
CA ILE A 261 -20.29 10.88 -7.78
C ILE A 261 -20.15 10.00 -6.55
N GLY A 262 -21.24 9.35 -6.16
CA GLY A 262 -21.26 8.37 -5.06
C GLY A 262 -20.85 7.00 -5.57
N VAL A 263 -19.94 6.32 -4.87
CA VAL A 263 -19.46 4.98 -5.23
C VAL A 263 -19.71 4.01 -4.09
N ILE A 264 -20.38 2.91 -4.39
CA ILE A 264 -20.52 1.77 -3.50
C ILE A 264 -19.66 0.64 -4.09
N LEU A 265 -18.59 0.30 -3.36
CA LEU A 265 -17.62 -0.73 -3.78
C LEU A 265 -18.09 -2.12 -3.37
N GLN A 266 -17.66 -3.14 -4.13
CA GLN A 266 -17.88 -4.55 -3.83
C GLN A 266 -17.37 -4.92 -2.43
N ASP A 267 -16.11 -4.58 -2.14
CA ASP A 267 -15.49 -4.78 -0.83
C ASP A 267 -15.59 -3.50 0.00
N VAL A 268 -16.55 -3.48 0.93
CA VAL A 268 -16.77 -2.32 1.79
C VAL A 268 -15.70 -2.26 2.88
N PHE A 269 -14.95 -1.17 2.89
CA PHE A 269 -14.00 -0.86 3.94
C PHE A 269 -14.63 0.03 5.02
N LEU A 270 -14.50 -0.40 6.28
CA LEU A 270 -14.88 0.38 7.45
C LEU A 270 -13.63 0.65 8.30
N PHE A 271 -13.49 1.89 8.74
CA PHE A 271 -12.45 2.30 9.68
C PHE A 271 -12.76 1.76 11.09
N ALA A 272 -11.73 1.49 11.88
CA ALA A 272 -11.88 1.15 13.31
C ALA A 272 -12.35 2.37 14.11
N ASP A 273 -13.64 2.67 14.02
CA ASP A 273 -14.29 3.85 14.60
C ASP A 273 -15.80 3.59 14.75
N THR A 274 -16.56 4.61 15.19
CA THR A 274 -17.99 4.51 15.34
C THR A 274 -18.71 4.36 13.99
N ILE A 275 -19.91 3.80 13.99
CA ILE A 275 -20.77 3.75 12.80
C ILE A 275 -21.03 5.16 12.27
N PHE A 276 -21.32 6.12 13.15
CA PHE A 276 -21.52 7.52 12.77
C PHE A 276 -20.32 8.09 12.01
N ASN A 277 -19.10 7.91 12.52
CA ASN A 277 -17.89 8.39 11.86
C ASN A 277 -17.61 7.66 10.54
N ASN A 278 -17.94 6.38 10.45
CA ASN A 278 -17.86 5.62 9.20
C ASN A 278 -18.84 6.09 8.13
N ILE A 279 -20.00 6.59 8.52
CA ILE A 279 -21.01 7.14 7.58
C ILE A 279 -20.61 8.54 7.14
N THR A 280 -20.29 9.42 8.09
CA THR A 280 -20.01 10.83 7.82
C THR A 280 -18.61 11.09 7.27
N LEU A 281 -17.67 10.15 7.48
CA LEU A 281 -16.24 10.32 7.19
C LEU A 281 -15.70 11.64 7.78
N TYR A 282 -16.12 11.94 9.00
CA TYR A 282 -15.80 13.17 9.76
C TYR A 282 -16.24 14.49 9.11
N ASN A 283 -17.16 14.45 8.14
CA ASN A 283 -17.76 15.67 7.62
C ASN A 283 -18.62 16.33 8.70
N LYS A 284 -18.22 17.55 9.12
CA LYS A 284 -18.85 18.30 10.20
C LYS A 284 -20.23 18.88 9.82
N ASP A 285 -20.54 18.96 8.54
CA ASP A 285 -21.80 19.46 8.03
C ASP A 285 -22.93 18.42 8.13
N ILE A 286 -22.58 17.16 8.37
CA ILE A 286 -23.51 16.05 8.51
C ILE A 286 -23.81 15.82 9.99
N THR A 287 -25.06 16.13 10.40
CA THR A 287 -25.52 15.93 11.76
C THR A 287 -26.00 14.50 12.00
N ILE A 288 -26.12 14.10 13.27
CA ILE A 288 -26.70 12.81 13.64
C ILE A 288 -28.14 12.67 13.12
N GLU A 289 -28.91 13.75 13.14
CA GLU A 289 -30.28 13.77 12.65
C GLU A 289 -30.34 13.49 11.13
N ASN A 290 -29.40 14.02 10.34
CA ASN A 290 -29.31 13.73 8.91
C ASN A 290 -29.06 12.23 8.69
N VAL A 291 -28.17 11.63 9.48
CA VAL A 291 -27.84 10.21 9.39
C VAL A 291 -29.03 9.33 9.80
N GLU A 292 -29.73 9.67 10.89
CA GLU A 292 -30.91 8.93 11.33
C GLU A 292 -32.06 9.00 10.31
N ASN A 293 -32.32 10.17 9.72
CA ASN A 293 -33.34 10.33 8.70
C ASN A 293 -33.03 9.50 7.45
N ALA A 294 -31.78 9.55 6.99
CA ALA A 294 -31.32 8.70 5.88
C ALA A 294 -31.41 7.20 6.21
N ALA A 295 -31.08 6.80 7.44
CA ALA A 295 -31.22 5.42 7.87
C ALA A 295 -32.68 4.94 7.93
N LYS A 296 -33.60 5.79 8.33
CA LYS A 296 -35.05 5.52 8.29
C LYS A 296 -35.55 5.40 6.86
N GLU A 297 -35.09 6.26 5.97
CA GLU A 297 -35.38 6.19 4.54
C GLU A 297 -34.96 4.86 3.91
N LEU A 298 -33.80 4.35 4.25
CA LEU A 298 -33.29 3.06 3.79
C LEU A 298 -33.83 1.86 4.58
N GLU A 299 -34.63 2.07 5.63
CA GLU A 299 -35.20 1.01 6.50
C GLU A 299 -34.09 0.24 7.29
N ILE A 300 -32.95 0.88 7.57
CA ILE A 300 -31.83 0.30 8.30
C ILE A 300 -31.62 0.88 9.71
N HIS A 301 -32.46 1.84 10.10
CA HIS A 301 -32.37 2.50 11.41
C HIS A 301 -32.48 1.50 12.57
N ASP A 302 -33.42 0.57 12.50
CA ASP A 302 -33.65 -0.43 13.55
C ASP A 302 -32.47 -1.41 13.67
N PHE A 303 -31.87 -1.77 12.53
CA PHE A 303 -30.64 -2.57 12.53
C PHE A 303 -29.52 -1.84 13.29
N ILE A 304 -29.25 -0.56 13.00
CA ILE A 304 -28.20 0.20 13.67
C ILE A 304 -28.47 0.31 15.16
N ASN A 305 -29.71 0.59 15.56
CA ASN A 305 -30.11 0.69 16.96
C ASN A 305 -30.07 -0.64 17.72
N SER A 306 -30.13 -1.77 17.03
CA SER A 306 -29.95 -3.09 17.64
C SER A 306 -28.51 -3.38 18.07
N LEU A 307 -27.53 -2.62 17.55
CA LEU A 307 -26.13 -2.73 17.93
C LEU A 307 -25.87 -2.07 19.29
N PRO A 308 -24.92 -2.60 20.10
CA PRO A 308 -24.59 -2.03 21.41
C PRO A 308 -24.11 -0.58 21.31
N GLY A 309 -24.95 0.40 21.67
CA GLY A 309 -24.66 1.83 21.53
C GLY A 309 -25.10 2.47 20.22
N GLY A 310 -25.81 1.74 19.33
CA GLY A 310 -26.41 2.28 18.10
C GLY A 310 -25.36 2.92 17.19
N TYR A 311 -25.57 4.16 16.79
CA TYR A 311 -24.66 4.92 15.92
C TYR A 311 -23.27 5.16 16.55
N SER A 312 -23.14 5.05 17.87
CA SER A 312 -21.87 5.15 18.59
C SER A 312 -21.15 3.79 18.71
N PHE A 313 -21.72 2.72 18.15
CA PHE A 313 -21.06 1.41 18.12
C PHE A 313 -19.72 1.50 17.38
N ASN A 314 -18.64 1.10 18.07
CA ASN A 314 -17.30 1.09 17.50
C ASN A 314 -17.07 -0.22 16.75
N VAL A 315 -16.89 -0.13 15.43
CA VAL A 315 -16.54 -1.28 14.61
C VAL A 315 -15.04 -1.56 14.70
N SER A 316 -14.68 -2.83 14.83
CA SER A 316 -13.28 -3.26 14.83
C SER A 316 -12.60 -3.00 13.49
N GLU A 317 -11.30 -3.24 13.43
CA GLU A 317 -10.51 -3.12 12.19
C GLU A 317 -11.22 -3.83 11.03
N ARG A 318 -11.40 -3.12 9.90
CA ARG A 318 -12.13 -3.57 8.70
C ARG A 318 -13.58 -4.00 8.94
N GLY A 319 -14.16 -3.65 10.08
CA GLY A 319 -15.54 -3.99 10.41
C GLY A 319 -15.79 -5.48 10.65
N ASP A 320 -14.80 -6.23 11.16
CA ASP A 320 -14.89 -7.69 11.34
C ASP A 320 -16.01 -8.13 12.30
N THR A 321 -16.58 -7.20 13.07
CA THR A 321 -17.75 -7.44 13.93
C THR A 321 -19.08 -7.44 13.19
N LEU A 322 -19.11 -7.03 11.91
CA LEU A 322 -20.30 -6.92 11.10
C LEU A 322 -20.30 -7.93 9.94
N SER A 323 -21.49 -8.43 9.55
CA SER A 323 -21.63 -9.25 8.37
C SER A 323 -21.35 -8.45 7.08
N ALA A 324 -21.09 -9.14 5.96
CA ALA A 324 -20.87 -8.50 4.67
C ALA A 324 -22.06 -7.62 4.25
N GLY A 325 -23.29 -8.09 4.45
CA GLY A 325 -24.52 -7.33 4.18
C GLY A 325 -24.64 -6.09 5.06
N GLN A 326 -24.34 -6.21 6.35
CA GLN A 326 -24.36 -5.08 7.28
C GLN A 326 -23.33 -3.99 6.90
N LYS A 327 -22.13 -4.39 6.48
CA LYS A 327 -21.12 -3.44 5.96
C LYS A 327 -21.63 -2.71 4.73
N GLN A 328 -22.28 -3.42 3.82
CA GLN A 328 -22.86 -2.81 2.62
C GLN A 328 -23.97 -1.82 2.97
N LEU A 329 -24.88 -2.13 3.89
CA LEU A 329 -25.92 -1.19 4.35
C LEU A 329 -25.31 0.12 4.88
N ILE A 330 -24.19 0.04 5.61
CA ILE A 330 -23.46 1.24 6.07
C ILE A 330 -22.86 2.00 4.87
N ALA A 331 -22.35 1.31 3.85
CA ALA A 331 -21.84 1.96 2.64
C ALA A 331 -22.94 2.66 1.85
N PHE A 332 -24.13 2.06 1.76
CA PHE A 332 -25.32 2.70 1.16
C PHE A 332 -25.71 3.97 1.92
N LEU A 333 -25.72 3.91 3.23
CA LEU A 333 -26.04 5.06 4.07
C LEU A 333 -24.99 6.18 3.92
N ARG A 334 -23.70 5.82 3.84
CA ARG A 334 -22.60 6.75 3.55
C ARG A 334 -22.83 7.54 2.26
N VAL A 335 -23.30 6.86 1.21
CA VAL A 335 -23.55 7.49 -0.08
C VAL A 335 -24.84 8.32 -0.04
N LEU A 336 -25.92 7.83 0.58
CA LEU A 336 -27.19 8.56 0.66
C LEU A 336 -27.06 9.89 1.41
N VAL A 337 -26.36 9.90 2.54
CA VAL A 337 -26.16 11.11 3.37
C VAL A 337 -25.39 12.19 2.61
N ASN A 338 -24.48 11.83 1.72
CA ASN A 338 -23.75 12.77 0.87
C ASN A 338 -24.54 13.22 -0.38
N ASN A 339 -25.68 12.62 -0.66
CA ASN A 339 -26.60 12.94 -1.75
C ASN A 339 -25.92 13.27 -3.10
N PRO A 340 -25.19 12.35 -3.71
CA PRO A 340 -24.50 12.56 -4.97
C PRO A 340 -25.49 12.67 -6.15
N ASP A 341 -25.05 13.32 -7.24
CA ASP A 341 -25.84 13.48 -8.47
C ASP A 341 -25.77 12.22 -9.37
N ILE A 342 -24.66 11.50 -9.31
CA ILE A 342 -24.40 10.26 -10.08
C ILE A 342 -24.05 9.15 -9.11
N LEU A 343 -24.51 7.94 -9.38
CA LEU A 343 -24.23 6.75 -8.56
C LEU A 343 -23.48 5.69 -9.35
N ILE A 344 -22.49 5.09 -8.70
CA ILE A 344 -21.76 3.92 -9.21
C ILE A 344 -21.90 2.81 -8.17
N LEU A 345 -22.47 1.68 -8.58
CA LEU A 345 -22.70 0.51 -7.74
C LEU A 345 -21.89 -0.66 -8.28
N ASP A 346 -20.90 -1.13 -7.53
CA ASP A 346 -20.17 -2.37 -7.83
C ASP A 346 -20.80 -3.49 -6.99
N GLU A 347 -21.69 -4.26 -7.61
CA GLU A 347 -22.53 -5.24 -6.95
C GLU A 347 -21.95 -6.63 -7.07
N ALA A 348 -21.16 -7.07 -6.07
CA ALA A 348 -20.74 -8.46 -5.96
C ALA A 348 -20.97 -8.96 -4.53
N THR A 349 -22.06 -9.68 -4.33
CA THR A 349 -22.38 -10.23 -3.01
C THR A 349 -22.87 -11.68 -3.15
N SER A 350 -21.94 -12.60 -3.11
CA SER A 350 -22.23 -14.04 -3.15
C SER A 350 -22.50 -14.67 -1.77
N SER A 351 -22.55 -13.89 -0.67
CA SER A 351 -22.64 -14.46 0.69
C SER A 351 -23.35 -13.52 1.66
N ILE A 352 -24.55 -13.05 1.31
CA ILE A 352 -25.39 -12.22 2.19
C ILE A 352 -26.58 -13.06 2.66
N ASP A 353 -26.97 -12.90 3.94
CA ASP A 353 -28.18 -13.48 4.47
C ASP A 353 -29.42 -12.86 3.81
N SER A 354 -30.51 -13.63 3.72
CA SER A 354 -31.73 -13.25 2.99
C SER A 354 -32.36 -11.93 3.52
N TYR A 355 -32.23 -11.64 4.80
CA TYR A 355 -32.77 -10.41 5.39
C TYR A 355 -31.98 -9.16 4.93
N SER A 356 -30.66 -9.23 5.01
CA SER A 356 -29.79 -8.15 4.50
C SER A 356 -29.92 -7.98 2.99
N GLU A 357 -30.17 -9.05 2.26
CA GLU A 357 -30.38 -9.00 0.81
C GLU A 357 -31.66 -8.22 0.43
N GLU A 358 -32.76 -8.45 1.12
CA GLU A 358 -34.01 -7.70 0.88
C GLU A 358 -33.82 -6.20 1.20
N LEU A 359 -33.17 -5.88 2.32
CA LEU A 359 -32.85 -4.49 2.68
C LEU A 359 -31.97 -3.82 1.61
N LEU A 360 -30.93 -4.51 1.13
CA LEU A 360 -30.04 -3.99 0.08
C LEU A 360 -30.77 -3.78 -1.24
N LYS A 361 -31.66 -4.68 -1.64
CA LYS A 361 -32.49 -4.53 -2.83
C LYS A 361 -33.39 -3.29 -2.74
N ASN A 362 -34.02 -3.09 -1.59
CA ASN A 362 -34.87 -1.92 -1.33
C ASN A 362 -34.04 -0.64 -1.29
N ALA A 363 -32.87 -0.66 -0.62
CA ALA A 363 -31.95 0.46 -0.57
C ALA A 363 -31.45 0.84 -1.97
N THR A 364 -31.06 -0.15 -2.80
CA THR A 364 -30.65 0.09 -4.19
C THR A 364 -31.73 0.81 -4.98
N LYS A 365 -32.97 0.33 -4.93
CA LYS A 365 -34.09 0.96 -5.63
C LYS A 365 -34.36 2.41 -5.18
N LYS A 366 -34.24 2.67 -3.86
CA LYS A 366 -34.45 4.01 -3.30
C LYS A 366 -33.36 4.99 -3.70
N ILE A 367 -32.08 4.56 -3.63
CA ILE A 367 -30.94 5.45 -3.89
C ILE A 367 -30.75 5.75 -5.39
N THR A 368 -31.13 4.82 -6.29
CA THR A 368 -31.00 4.98 -7.76
C THR A 368 -32.18 5.75 -8.36
N LYS A 369 -33.26 5.94 -7.62
CA LYS A 369 -34.46 6.64 -8.11
C LYS A 369 -34.11 8.07 -8.50
N ASP A 370 -34.50 8.46 -9.71
CA ASP A 370 -34.28 9.80 -10.28
C ASP A 370 -32.82 10.26 -10.42
N LYS A 371 -31.88 9.31 -10.32
CA LYS A 371 -30.42 9.57 -10.47
C LYS A 371 -29.83 8.76 -11.62
N THR A 372 -28.83 9.34 -12.29
CA THR A 372 -28.01 8.56 -13.22
C THR A 372 -27.22 7.53 -12.46
N SER A 373 -27.39 6.26 -12.79
CA SER A 373 -26.73 5.16 -12.09
C SER A 373 -25.98 4.23 -13.03
N ILE A 374 -24.74 3.90 -12.66
CA ILE A 374 -23.92 2.90 -13.33
C ILE A 374 -23.80 1.70 -12.41
N ILE A 375 -24.20 0.53 -12.87
CA ILE A 375 -24.24 -0.68 -12.05
C ILE A 375 -23.38 -1.73 -12.70
N ILE A 376 -22.32 -2.16 -11.99
CA ILE A 376 -21.57 -3.36 -12.35
C ILE A 376 -22.39 -4.54 -11.80
N ALA A 377 -23.23 -5.10 -12.67
CA ALA A 377 -24.26 -6.02 -12.23
C ALA A 377 -23.74 -7.46 -12.19
N HIS A 378 -23.98 -8.10 -11.06
CA HIS A 378 -23.77 -9.52 -10.81
C HIS A 378 -25.09 -10.23 -10.40
N ARG A 379 -26.20 -9.50 -10.28
CA ARG A 379 -27.53 -10.01 -9.91
C ARG A 379 -28.51 -9.84 -11.04
N LEU A 380 -29.32 -10.88 -11.24
CA LEU A 380 -30.36 -10.90 -12.26
C LEU A 380 -31.35 -9.74 -12.13
N SER A 381 -31.86 -9.51 -10.92
CA SER A 381 -32.86 -8.46 -10.67
C SER A 381 -32.39 -7.04 -11.01
N THR A 382 -31.09 -6.79 -10.87
CA THR A 382 -30.46 -5.53 -11.20
C THR A 382 -30.28 -5.35 -12.70
N ILE A 383 -29.91 -6.43 -13.39
CA ILE A 383 -29.76 -6.46 -14.86
C ILE A 383 -31.13 -6.25 -15.53
N GLU A 384 -32.18 -6.93 -15.04
CA GLU A 384 -33.53 -6.82 -15.60
C GLU A 384 -34.15 -5.43 -15.46
N SER A 385 -33.81 -4.72 -14.39
CA SER A 385 -34.35 -3.39 -14.09
C SER A 385 -33.59 -2.25 -14.75
N ALA A 386 -32.44 -2.51 -15.38
CA ALA A 386 -31.65 -1.48 -16.03
C ALA A 386 -32.27 -1.04 -17.37
N ASP A 387 -32.24 0.28 -17.62
CA ASP A 387 -32.76 0.86 -18.87
C ASP A 387 -31.88 0.45 -20.05
N LYS A 388 -30.56 0.38 -19.83
CA LYS A 388 -29.59 0.02 -20.86
C LYS A 388 -28.48 -0.87 -20.26
N ILE A 389 -28.07 -1.85 -21.03
CA ILE A 389 -27.04 -2.82 -20.65
C ILE A 389 -25.96 -2.83 -21.71
N ILE A 390 -24.68 -2.89 -21.29
CA ILE A 390 -23.56 -3.25 -22.16
C ILE A 390 -22.93 -4.55 -21.71
N TYR A 391 -22.59 -5.41 -22.66
CA TYR A 391 -21.80 -6.59 -22.41
C TYR A 391 -20.35 -6.33 -22.83
N MET A 392 -19.43 -6.52 -21.88
CA MET A 392 -18.00 -6.30 -22.08
C MET A 392 -17.21 -7.61 -22.01
N GLU A 393 -16.29 -7.78 -22.94
CA GLU A 393 -15.34 -8.88 -22.94
C GLU A 393 -14.00 -8.41 -23.50
N ASN A 394 -12.89 -8.78 -22.84
CA ASN A 394 -11.52 -8.42 -23.25
C ASN A 394 -11.33 -6.90 -23.52
N GLY A 395 -11.88 -6.06 -22.68
CA GLY A 395 -11.76 -4.62 -22.77
C GLY A 395 -12.55 -3.96 -23.91
N LYS A 396 -13.52 -4.65 -24.51
CA LYS A 396 -14.37 -4.13 -25.59
C LYS A 396 -15.85 -4.29 -25.27
N ILE A 397 -16.67 -3.38 -25.78
CA ILE A 397 -18.13 -3.53 -25.76
C ILE A 397 -18.50 -4.39 -26.97
N LEU A 398 -19.11 -5.54 -26.73
CA LEU A 398 -19.53 -6.47 -27.78
C LEU A 398 -21.03 -6.32 -28.09
N GLU A 399 -21.85 -6.07 -27.07
CA GLU A 399 -23.30 -5.95 -27.20
C GLU A 399 -23.80 -4.77 -26.36
N SER A 400 -24.82 -4.08 -26.84
CA SER A 400 -25.47 -2.96 -26.13
C SER A 400 -26.95 -2.92 -26.48
N GLY A 401 -27.80 -2.77 -25.49
CA GLY A 401 -29.27 -2.68 -25.67
C GLY A 401 -29.98 -2.79 -24.33
N ASN A 402 -31.32 -2.88 -24.38
CA ASN A 402 -32.08 -3.25 -23.19
C ASN A 402 -32.11 -4.78 -22.98
N HIS A 403 -32.53 -5.24 -21.83
CA HIS A 403 -32.57 -6.65 -21.46
C HIS A 403 -33.26 -7.53 -22.53
N LYS A 404 -34.45 -7.10 -23.02
CA LYS A 404 -35.21 -7.85 -24.03
C LYS A 404 -34.50 -7.93 -25.38
N GLN A 405 -33.87 -6.83 -25.81
CA GLN A 405 -33.10 -6.77 -27.05
C GLN A 405 -31.91 -7.72 -26.99
N LEU A 406 -31.14 -7.69 -25.90
CA LEU A 406 -29.96 -8.54 -25.77
C LEU A 406 -30.29 -10.04 -25.69
N LEU A 407 -31.38 -10.43 -25.03
CA LEU A 407 -31.86 -11.82 -25.02
C LEU A 407 -32.35 -12.31 -26.39
N SER A 408 -32.81 -11.40 -27.28
CA SER A 408 -33.28 -11.75 -28.63
C SER A 408 -32.14 -11.99 -29.62
N ILE A 409 -30.89 -11.64 -29.29
CA ILE A 409 -29.73 -11.85 -30.15
C ILE A 409 -29.44 -13.36 -30.27
N SER A 410 -29.52 -13.90 -31.47
CA SER A 410 -29.19 -15.28 -31.74
C SER A 410 -27.70 -15.54 -31.48
N ASN A 411 -27.34 -16.47 -30.60
CA ASN A 411 -25.98 -16.72 -30.11
C ASN A 411 -25.31 -15.51 -29.40
N GLY A 412 -26.11 -14.60 -28.81
CA GLY A 412 -25.61 -13.45 -28.04
C GLY A 412 -24.74 -13.90 -26.85
N LYS A 413 -23.66 -13.15 -26.62
CA LYS A 413 -22.76 -13.36 -25.47
C LYS A 413 -23.45 -13.06 -24.15
N PHE A 414 -24.25 -11.96 -24.11
CA PHE A 414 -25.08 -11.64 -22.97
C PHE A 414 -26.07 -12.76 -22.65
N LYS A 415 -26.76 -13.30 -23.66
CA LYS A 415 -27.71 -14.39 -23.48
C LYS A 415 -27.05 -15.64 -22.87
N LYS A 416 -25.84 -16.00 -23.35
CA LYS A 416 -25.10 -17.13 -22.79
C LYS A 416 -24.72 -16.89 -21.33
N LEU A 417 -24.19 -15.69 -21.00
CA LEU A 417 -23.88 -15.31 -19.62
C LEU A 417 -25.11 -15.41 -18.72
N TYR A 418 -26.25 -14.92 -19.23
CA TYR A 418 -27.52 -14.96 -18.53
C TYR A 418 -27.99 -16.39 -18.25
N GLU A 419 -27.93 -17.28 -19.24
CA GLU A 419 -28.27 -18.69 -19.10
C GLU A 419 -27.33 -19.44 -18.14
N GLU A 420 -26.03 -19.19 -18.19
CA GLU A 420 -25.03 -19.86 -17.34
C GLU A 420 -25.08 -19.41 -15.87
N GLN A 421 -25.25 -18.12 -15.60
CA GLN A 421 -25.15 -17.58 -14.24
C GLN A 421 -26.49 -17.48 -13.50
N PHE A 422 -27.60 -17.34 -14.23
CA PHE A 422 -28.87 -16.94 -13.61
C PHE A 422 -30.02 -17.94 -13.80
N VAL A 423 -29.90 -18.93 -14.68
CA VAL A 423 -30.90 -19.99 -14.78
C VAL A 423 -30.66 -21.05 -13.70
N GLU A 424 -29.44 -21.26 -13.24
CA GLU A 424 -29.14 -22.12 -12.08
C GLU A 424 -29.68 -21.61 -10.75
N GLU A 425 -29.94 -20.30 -10.59
CA GLU A 425 -30.57 -19.73 -9.38
C GLU A 425 -32.10 -19.97 -9.30
N LEU A 426 -32.73 -20.43 -10.38
CA LEU A 426 -34.18 -20.67 -10.47
C LEU A 426 -34.58 -22.15 -10.33
N VAL A 427 -33.61 -23.07 -10.17
CA VAL A 427 -33.80 -24.51 -9.95
C VAL A 427 -33.38 -24.89 -8.53
#